data_ba0dda2eb513ba6cd52e8f40c6939a77
#
_entry.id   ba0dda2eb513ba6cd52e8f40c6939a77
#
_cell.length_a   1.000
_cell.length_b   1.000
_cell.length_c   1.000
_cell.angle_alpha   90.00
_cell.angle_beta   90.00
_cell.angle_gamma   90.00
#
_symmetry.space_group_name_H-M   'P 1'
#
loop_
_entity.id
_entity.type
_entity.pdbx_description
1 polymer ?
#
loop_
_entity_poly.entity_id
_entity_poly.type
_entity_poly.pdbx_seq_one_letter_code
_entity_poly.pdbx_strand_id
1 'polypeptide(L)'
;MKKKALILGSSRGIGKSILQGIEDLNYEIINPTRKKLDTSKIISITKFIKKLKKIDVLILNTGGPPAKNFYEITDKEWDKYYKQLFLGFVKILQLIRINKGGYVFAITSHTIKKPENNLVLSNSFRLAFSSVFKTYSKLVAGEKISCINVAPGPIKTDRLKHLAKNLKKFEKTLPMKYAAQPDEIGKFVQS
;
A
#
# COMPACT_ATOMS: atom_id res chain seq x y z
N MET A 1 2.16 -26.99 -6.65
CA MET A 1 1.85 -25.77 -7.45
C MET A 1 2.66 -24.61 -6.90
N LYS A 2 3.19 -23.75 -7.76
CA LYS A 2 3.93 -22.55 -7.35
C LYS A 2 2.99 -21.59 -6.60
N LYS A 3 3.44 -21.03 -5.45
CA LYS A 3 2.68 -20.01 -4.70
C LYS A 3 2.52 -18.74 -5.54
N LYS A 4 1.43 -17.99 -5.34
CA LYS A 4 1.08 -16.81 -6.13
C LYS A 4 1.09 -15.56 -5.28
N ALA A 5 1.71 -14.50 -5.79
CA ALA A 5 1.72 -13.18 -5.15
C ALA A 5 1.09 -12.11 -6.04
N LEU A 6 0.06 -11.41 -5.55
CA LEU A 6 -0.50 -10.22 -6.18
C LEU A 6 0.13 -8.99 -5.55
N ILE A 7 0.87 -8.20 -6.35
CA ILE A 7 1.59 -7.02 -5.88
C ILE A 7 1.04 -5.78 -6.58
N LEU A 8 0.36 -4.92 -5.86
CA LEU A 8 -0.15 -3.66 -6.40
C LEU A 8 0.89 -2.54 -6.27
N GLY A 9 0.90 -1.61 -7.23
CA GLY A 9 1.77 -0.43 -7.20
C GLY A 9 3.26 -0.74 -7.26
N SER A 10 3.66 -1.80 -7.96
CA SER A 10 5.03 -2.35 -8.03
C SER A 10 5.95 -1.66 -9.04
N SER A 11 5.48 -0.63 -9.77
CA SER A 11 6.27 -0.01 -10.85
C SER A 11 7.44 0.86 -10.37
N ARG A 12 7.45 1.34 -9.13
CA ARG A 12 8.49 2.21 -8.54
C ARG A 12 8.47 2.21 -7.01
N GLY A 13 9.52 2.80 -6.42
CA GLY A 13 9.63 3.04 -4.98
C GLY A 13 9.44 1.77 -4.15
N ILE A 14 8.71 1.87 -3.06
CA ILE A 14 8.46 0.77 -2.12
C ILE A 14 7.90 -0.47 -2.84
N GLY A 15 6.89 -0.29 -3.71
CA GLY A 15 6.28 -1.42 -4.40
C GLY A 15 7.23 -2.16 -5.33
N LYS A 16 8.16 -1.45 -6.01
CA LYS A 16 9.20 -2.07 -6.83
C LYS A 16 10.17 -2.88 -5.97
N SER A 17 10.53 -2.35 -4.82
CA SER A 17 11.44 -3.03 -3.92
C SER A 17 10.82 -4.28 -3.30
N ILE A 18 9.52 -4.24 -2.94
CA ILE A 18 8.78 -5.42 -2.50
C ILE A 18 8.70 -6.47 -3.62
N LEU A 19 8.44 -6.05 -4.87
CA LEU A 19 8.43 -6.95 -6.02
C LEU A 19 9.77 -7.70 -6.13
N GLN A 20 10.88 -6.97 -6.12
CA GLN A 20 12.23 -7.55 -6.19
C GLN A 20 12.47 -8.58 -5.06
N GLY A 21 12.13 -8.25 -3.81
CA GLY A 21 12.27 -9.17 -2.69
C GLY A 21 11.43 -10.44 -2.82
N ILE A 22 10.23 -10.37 -3.40
CA ILE A 22 9.36 -11.54 -3.59
C ILE A 22 9.77 -12.37 -4.81
N GLU A 23 10.37 -11.75 -5.84
CA GLU A 23 10.90 -12.47 -7.01
C GLU A 23 11.93 -13.54 -6.60
N ASP A 24 12.76 -13.25 -5.59
CA ASP A 24 13.75 -14.17 -5.05
C ASP A 24 13.14 -15.41 -4.34
N LEU A 25 11.87 -15.35 -3.96
CA LEU A 25 11.15 -16.41 -3.21
C LEU A 25 10.43 -17.44 -4.10
N ASN A 26 10.68 -17.43 -5.40
CA ASN A 26 10.09 -18.39 -6.36
C ASN A 26 8.55 -18.39 -6.40
N TYR A 27 7.90 -17.22 -6.25
CA TYR A 27 6.46 -17.05 -6.45
C TYR A 27 6.10 -16.84 -7.94
N GLU A 28 4.88 -17.22 -8.33
CA GLU A 28 4.24 -16.73 -9.55
C GLU A 28 3.74 -15.30 -9.28
N ILE A 29 4.38 -14.32 -9.91
CA ILE A 29 4.12 -12.89 -9.65
C ILE A 29 3.00 -12.36 -10.54
N ILE A 30 2.01 -11.70 -9.93
CA ILE A 30 0.94 -10.98 -10.59
C ILE A 30 1.08 -9.51 -10.17
N ASN A 31 1.61 -8.65 -11.06
CA ASN A 31 1.89 -7.24 -10.79
C ASN A 31 1.20 -6.32 -11.82
N PRO A 32 -0.13 -6.16 -11.74
CA PRO A 32 -0.87 -5.39 -12.75
C PRO A 32 -0.43 -3.92 -12.76
N THR A 33 -0.28 -3.39 -13.97
CA THR A 33 -0.13 -1.95 -14.18
C THR A 33 -1.44 -1.24 -13.84
N ARG A 34 -1.40 0.07 -13.62
CA ARG A 34 -2.61 0.88 -13.38
C ARG A 34 -3.64 0.78 -14.51
N LYS A 35 -3.21 0.55 -15.76
CA LYS A 35 -4.13 0.33 -16.89
C LYS A 35 -4.96 -0.95 -16.72
N LYS A 36 -4.38 -2.01 -16.12
CA LYS A 36 -5.05 -3.29 -15.88
C LYS A 36 -5.85 -3.31 -14.58
N LEU A 37 -5.34 -2.67 -13.51
CA LEU A 37 -6.02 -2.54 -12.23
C LEU A 37 -5.79 -1.13 -11.65
N ASP A 38 -6.81 -0.30 -11.71
CA ASP A 38 -6.84 1.03 -11.10
C ASP A 38 -7.63 0.98 -9.79
N THR A 39 -6.97 1.15 -8.66
CA THR A 39 -7.57 1.11 -7.33
C THR A 39 -8.57 2.23 -7.08
N SER A 40 -8.59 3.29 -7.88
CA SER A 40 -9.61 4.34 -7.85
C SER A 40 -10.88 4.00 -8.62
N LYS A 41 -10.92 2.86 -9.34
CA LYS A 41 -12.04 2.44 -10.19
C LYS A 41 -12.57 1.08 -9.80
N ILE A 42 -13.71 1.03 -9.12
CA ILE A 42 -14.31 -0.22 -8.61
C ILE A 42 -14.56 -1.24 -9.72
N ILE A 43 -14.98 -0.78 -10.90
CA ILE A 43 -15.20 -1.66 -12.06
C ILE A 43 -13.89 -2.32 -12.51
N SER A 44 -12.77 -1.57 -12.52
CA SER A 44 -11.45 -2.11 -12.85
C SER A 44 -11.04 -3.21 -11.87
N ILE A 45 -11.20 -2.96 -10.56
CA ILE A 45 -10.92 -3.93 -9.50
C ILE A 45 -11.75 -5.19 -9.69
N THR A 46 -13.07 -5.04 -9.83
CA THR A 46 -13.98 -6.17 -9.96
C THR A 46 -13.67 -7.03 -11.19
N LYS A 47 -13.43 -6.40 -12.35
CA LYS A 47 -13.05 -7.11 -13.59
C LYS A 47 -11.74 -7.89 -13.43
N PHE A 48 -10.77 -7.33 -12.76
CA PHE A 48 -9.46 -7.96 -12.58
C PHE A 48 -9.51 -9.09 -11.55
N ILE A 49 -10.04 -8.82 -10.35
CA ILE A 49 -10.01 -9.78 -9.24
C ILE A 49 -10.89 -11.01 -9.52
N LYS A 50 -12.04 -10.85 -10.18
CA LYS A 50 -12.93 -11.99 -10.54
C LYS A 50 -12.26 -13.02 -11.45
N LYS A 51 -11.20 -12.63 -12.18
CA LYS A 51 -10.44 -13.54 -13.06
C LYS A 51 -9.32 -14.29 -12.31
N LEU A 52 -9.00 -13.86 -11.09
CA LEU A 52 -7.94 -14.49 -10.31
C LEU A 52 -8.45 -15.72 -9.58
N LYS A 53 -7.63 -16.77 -9.58
CA LYS A 53 -7.76 -17.88 -8.64
C LYS A 53 -7.28 -17.42 -7.25
N LYS A 54 -7.31 -18.34 -6.28
CA LYS A 54 -6.71 -18.10 -4.96
C LYS A 54 -5.22 -17.72 -5.09
N ILE A 55 -4.77 -16.83 -4.22
CA ILE A 55 -3.37 -16.39 -4.13
C ILE A 55 -2.83 -16.63 -2.71
N ASP A 56 -1.52 -16.59 -2.53
CA ASP A 56 -0.88 -16.84 -1.24
C ASP A 56 -0.43 -15.53 -0.58
N VAL A 57 -0.04 -14.53 -1.37
CA VAL A 57 0.41 -13.22 -0.88
C VAL A 57 -0.32 -12.10 -1.60
N LEU A 58 -0.84 -11.15 -0.85
CA LEU A 58 -1.42 -9.91 -1.35
C LEU A 58 -0.65 -8.70 -0.80
N ILE A 59 -0.16 -7.84 -1.68
CA ILE A 59 0.45 -6.56 -1.32
C ILE A 59 -0.47 -5.43 -1.76
N LEU A 60 -1.11 -4.78 -0.79
CA LEU A 60 -1.93 -3.58 -0.99
C LEU A 60 -1.05 -2.34 -0.90
N ASN A 61 -0.58 -1.87 -2.05
CA ASN A 61 0.23 -0.67 -2.19
C ASN A 61 -0.27 0.19 -3.35
N THR A 62 -0.24 1.50 -3.20
CA THR A 62 -0.60 2.46 -4.25
C THR A 62 0.09 3.81 -4.02
N GLY A 63 0.20 4.61 -5.07
CA GLY A 63 0.70 5.99 -4.95
C GLY A 63 -0.19 6.84 -4.04
N GLY A 64 0.43 7.76 -3.29
CA GLY A 64 -0.30 8.67 -2.42
C GLY A 64 -0.74 9.96 -3.14
N PRO A 65 -1.65 10.74 -2.52
CA PRO A 65 -2.08 12.05 -3.00
C PRO A 65 -0.93 13.08 -2.94
N PRO A 66 -0.99 14.17 -3.71
CA PRO A 66 -0.05 15.29 -3.55
C PRO A 66 -0.15 15.88 -2.15
N ALA A 67 0.91 16.58 -1.73
CA ALA A 67 0.84 17.43 -0.55
C ALA A 67 0.03 18.68 -0.88
N LYS A 68 -0.95 18.98 -0.04
CA LYS A 68 -1.80 20.18 -0.15
C LYS A 68 -2.26 20.66 1.23
N ASN A 69 -2.48 21.95 1.37
CA ASN A 69 -3.18 22.51 2.51
C ASN A 69 -4.64 22.06 2.52
N PHE A 70 -5.24 22.00 3.70
CA PHE A 70 -6.61 21.49 3.86
C PHE A 70 -7.62 22.20 2.93
N TYR A 71 -7.58 23.54 2.87
CA TYR A 71 -8.51 24.34 2.08
C TYR A 71 -8.27 24.30 0.55
N GLU A 72 -7.16 23.76 0.10
CA GLU A 72 -6.82 23.60 -1.33
C GLU A 72 -7.29 22.28 -1.92
N ILE A 73 -7.81 21.37 -1.09
CA ILE A 73 -8.25 20.05 -1.52
C ILE A 73 -9.64 20.16 -2.13
N THR A 74 -9.75 19.80 -3.40
CA THR A 74 -11.03 19.82 -4.12
C THR A 74 -11.87 18.56 -3.85
N ASP A 75 -13.20 18.65 -4.04
CA ASP A 75 -14.12 17.51 -3.93
C ASP A 75 -13.74 16.36 -4.85
N LYS A 76 -13.24 16.67 -6.05
CA LYS A 76 -12.72 15.66 -6.99
C LYS A 76 -11.52 14.89 -6.43
N GLU A 77 -10.66 15.56 -5.67
CA GLU A 77 -9.52 14.92 -5.01
C GLU A 77 -9.96 14.09 -3.82
N TRP A 78 -10.92 14.59 -3.02
CA TRP A 78 -11.55 13.82 -1.96
C TRP A 78 -12.14 12.52 -2.50
N ASP A 79 -13.00 12.58 -3.51
CA ASP A 79 -13.63 11.40 -4.13
C ASP A 79 -12.60 10.43 -4.72
N LYS A 80 -11.62 10.96 -5.48
CA LYS A 80 -10.57 10.15 -6.10
C LYS A 80 -9.75 9.38 -5.07
N TYR A 81 -9.26 10.05 -4.03
CA TYR A 81 -8.37 9.42 -3.05
C TYR A 81 -9.10 8.60 -2.01
N TYR A 82 -10.36 8.91 -1.70
CA TYR A 82 -11.27 8.02 -1.01
C TYR A 82 -11.37 6.67 -1.72
N LYS A 83 -11.66 6.70 -3.01
CA LYS A 83 -11.73 5.47 -3.82
C LYS A 83 -10.37 4.75 -3.89
N GLN A 84 -9.27 5.49 -4.11
CA GLN A 84 -7.96 4.91 -4.33
C GLN A 84 -7.34 4.29 -3.08
N LEU A 85 -7.42 4.97 -1.93
CA LEU A 85 -6.69 4.62 -0.71
C LEU A 85 -7.55 3.86 0.31
N PHE A 86 -8.87 3.91 0.18
CA PHE A 86 -9.80 3.28 1.10
C PHE A 86 -10.73 2.29 0.38
N LEU A 87 -11.74 2.77 -0.35
CA LEU A 87 -12.80 1.93 -0.90
C LEU A 87 -12.25 0.87 -1.87
N GLY A 88 -11.26 1.21 -2.68
CA GLY A 88 -10.63 0.28 -3.61
C GLY A 88 -9.96 -0.88 -2.90
N PHE A 89 -9.24 -0.63 -1.81
CA PHE A 89 -8.61 -1.69 -1.02
C PHE A 89 -9.64 -2.53 -0.27
N VAL A 90 -10.68 -1.91 0.29
CA VAL A 90 -11.82 -2.63 0.89
C VAL A 90 -12.45 -3.56 -0.15
N LYS A 91 -12.68 -3.06 -1.37
CA LYS A 91 -13.26 -3.87 -2.45
C LYS A 91 -12.37 -5.02 -2.87
N ILE A 92 -11.05 -4.84 -2.90
CA ILE A 92 -10.11 -5.92 -3.15
C ILE A 92 -10.23 -6.99 -2.06
N LEU A 93 -10.21 -6.61 -0.78
CA LEU A 93 -10.35 -7.57 0.34
C LEU A 93 -11.68 -8.34 0.30
N GLN A 94 -12.77 -7.71 -0.13
CA GLN A 94 -14.08 -8.38 -0.29
C GLN A 94 -14.11 -9.42 -1.41
N LEU A 95 -13.32 -9.24 -2.46
CA LEU A 95 -13.40 -10.08 -3.66
C LEU A 95 -12.28 -11.10 -3.77
N ILE A 96 -11.12 -10.82 -3.19
CA ILE A 96 -9.93 -11.68 -3.30
C ILE A 96 -10.10 -12.94 -2.45
N ARG A 97 -9.54 -14.04 -2.94
CA ARG A 97 -9.46 -15.29 -2.17
C ARG A 97 -7.99 -15.57 -1.85
N ILE A 98 -7.68 -15.63 -0.56
CA ILE A 98 -6.35 -15.96 -0.05
C ILE A 98 -6.33 -17.43 0.35
N ASN A 99 -5.23 -18.15 0.08
CA ASN A 99 -5.04 -19.51 0.56
C ASN A 99 -4.85 -19.53 2.08
N LYS A 100 -5.25 -20.60 2.73
CA LYS A 100 -4.99 -20.84 4.16
C LYS A 100 -3.50 -20.73 4.45
N GLY A 101 -3.14 -19.97 5.50
CA GLY A 101 -1.74 -19.70 5.85
C GLY A 101 -1.07 -18.66 4.95
N GLY A 102 -1.83 -17.92 4.12
CA GLY A 102 -1.31 -16.85 3.27
C GLY A 102 -1.09 -15.53 4.02
N TYR A 103 -0.64 -14.52 3.29
CA TYR A 103 -0.26 -13.21 3.83
C TYR A 103 -0.95 -12.07 3.10
N VAL A 104 -1.37 -11.06 3.86
CA VAL A 104 -1.86 -9.79 3.33
C VAL A 104 -1.06 -8.65 3.95
N PHE A 105 -0.31 -7.93 3.14
CA PHE A 105 0.41 -6.73 3.55
C PHE A 105 -0.32 -5.48 3.08
N ALA A 106 -0.56 -4.55 4.00
CA ALA A 106 -1.07 -3.22 3.69
C ALA A 106 0.05 -2.19 3.89
N ILE A 107 0.47 -1.52 2.81
CA ILE A 107 1.47 -0.46 2.90
C ILE A 107 0.76 0.87 3.15
N THR A 108 0.75 1.30 4.40
CA THR A 108 0.11 2.53 4.84
C THR A 108 1.11 3.69 4.98
N SER A 109 1.21 4.32 6.13
CA SER A 109 2.14 5.40 6.42
C SER A 109 2.22 5.64 7.93
N HIS A 110 3.34 6.13 8.43
CA HIS A 110 3.46 6.62 9.81
C HIS A 110 2.42 7.71 10.14
N THR A 111 1.92 8.40 9.13
CA THR A 111 0.94 9.48 9.29
C THR A 111 -0.43 9.00 9.81
N ILE A 112 -0.67 7.69 9.86
CA ILE A 112 -1.84 7.12 10.57
C ILE A 112 -1.73 7.28 12.09
N LYS A 113 -0.51 7.47 12.61
CA LYS A 113 -0.24 7.72 14.04
C LYS A 113 0.04 9.19 14.33
N LYS A 114 0.80 9.84 13.44
CA LYS A 114 1.17 11.26 13.56
C LYS A 114 0.80 11.98 12.27
N PRO A 115 -0.40 12.58 12.18
CA PRO A 115 -0.85 13.28 10.99
C PRO A 115 0.06 14.46 10.63
N GLU A 116 0.34 14.60 9.34
CA GLU A 116 1.09 15.73 8.77
C GLU A 116 0.13 16.75 8.16
N ASN A 117 0.34 18.04 8.40
CA ASN A 117 -0.59 19.12 8.05
C ASN A 117 -0.92 19.18 6.55
N ASN A 118 0.03 18.85 5.70
CA ASN A 118 -0.13 18.91 4.24
C ASN A 118 -0.39 17.54 3.59
N LEU A 119 -0.63 16.48 4.38
CA LEU A 119 -0.92 15.13 3.89
C LEU A 119 -2.33 14.65 4.27
N VAL A 120 -3.28 15.57 4.38
CA VAL A 120 -4.64 15.33 4.90
C VAL A 120 -5.32 14.12 4.28
N LEU A 121 -5.39 14.03 2.95
CA LEU A 121 -6.01 12.90 2.25
C LEU A 121 -5.32 11.57 2.55
N SER A 122 -3.99 11.58 2.67
CA SER A 122 -3.21 10.38 3.02
C SER A 122 -3.46 9.96 4.46
N ASN A 123 -3.43 10.92 5.40
CA ASN A 123 -3.67 10.68 6.82
C ASN A 123 -5.03 10.01 7.03
N SER A 124 -6.09 10.66 6.49
CA SER A 124 -7.49 10.26 6.71
C SER A 124 -7.79 8.88 6.11
N PHE A 125 -7.51 8.68 4.83
CA PHE A 125 -7.94 7.44 4.16
C PHE A 125 -7.08 6.23 4.51
N ARG A 126 -5.80 6.42 4.81
CA ARG A 126 -4.95 5.31 5.28
C ARG A 126 -5.28 4.91 6.72
N LEU A 127 -5.65 5.88 7.58
CA LEU A 127 -6.13 5.57 8.93
C LEU A 127 -7.46 4.82 8.89
N ALA A 128 -8.43 5.30 8.11
CA ALA A 128 -9.71 4.63 7.91
C ALA A 128 -9.50 3.19 7.39
N PHE A 129 -8.63 3.01 6.38
CA PHE A 129 -8.31 1.68 5.87
C PHE A 129 -7.62 0.80 6.92
N SER A 130 -6.72 1.33 7.74
CA SER A 130 -6.06 0.57 8.81
C SER A 130 -7.06 0.00 9.81
N SER A 131 -8.12 0.75 10.14
CA SER A 131 -9.21 0.29 11.00
C SER A 131 -9.98 -0.89 10.37
N VAL A 132 -10.38 -0.76 9.10
CA VAL A 132 -11.04 -1.85 8.36
C VAL A 132 -10.12 -3.07 8.25
N PHE A 133 -8.84 -2.87 7.97
CA PHE A 133 -7.86 -3.93 7.84
C PHE A 133 -7.65 -4.73 9.14
N LYS A 134 -7.66 -4.03 10.28
CA LYS A 134 -7.65 -4.68 11.60
C LYS A 134 -8.91 -5.51 11.86
N THR A 135 -10.07 -5.05 11.41
CA THR A 135 -11.31 -5.86 11.50
C THR A 135 -11.23 -7.08 10.57
N TYR A 136 -10.77 -6.89 9.34
CA TYR A 136 -10.57 -7.97 8.36
C TYR A 136 -9.63 -9.05 8.90
N SER A 137 -8.54 -8.68 9.57
CA SER A 137 -7.59 -9.67 10.14
C SER A 137 -8.25 -10.63 11.14
N LYS A 138 -9.22 -10.17 11.91
CA LYS A 138 -10.00 -11.02 12.83
C LYS A 138 -10.91 -11.99 12.08
N LEU A 139 -11.52 -11.54 10.97
CA LEU A 139 -12.42 -12.36 10.16
C LEU A 139 -11.68 -13.52 9.48
N VAL A 140 -10.42 -13.32 9.08
CA VAL A 140 -9.64 -14.35 8.37
C VAL A 140 -8.69 -15.14 9.26
N ALA A 141 -8.67 -14.88 10.56
CA ALA A 141 -7.77 -15.53 11.50
C ALA A 141 -7.95 -17.06 11.56
N GLY A 142 -9.19 -17.56 11.45
CA GLY A 142 -9.49 -19.00 11.40
C GLY A 142 -8.85 -19.72 10.21
N GLU A 143 -8.60 -19.02 9.11
CA GLU A 143 -7.88 -19.53 7.94
C GLU A 143 -6.34 -19.38 8.08
N LYS A 144 -5.84 -18.95 9.25
CA LYS A 144 -4.40 -18.68 9.50
C LYS A 144 -3.79 -17.69 8.50
N ILE A 145 -4.59 -16.75 7.99
CA ILE A 145 -4.11 -15.69 7.11
C ILE A 145 -3.51 -14.57 7.96
N SER A 146 -2.24 -14.26 7.74
CA SER A 146 -1.53 -13.19 8.43
C SER A 146 -1.78 -11.85 7.76
N CYS A 147 -2.27 -10.86 8.52
CA CYS A 147 -2.52 -9.50 8.04
C CYS A 147 -1.53 -8.54 8.70
N ILE A 148 -0.65 -7.93 7.90
CA ILE A 148 0.47 -7.11 8.37
C ILE A 148 0.30 -5.69 7.83
N ASN A 149 0.09 -4.72 8.73
CA ASN A 149 0.04 -3.29 8.36
C ASN A 149 1.43 -2.69 8.50
N VAL A 150 2.09 -2.45 7.39
CA VAL A 150 3.38 -1.77 7.32
C VAL A 150 3.13 -0.27 7.23
N ALA A 151 3.56 0.50 8.23
CA ALA A 151 3.37 1.94 8.31
C ALA A 151 4.72 2.68 8.21
N PRO A 152 5.32 2.77 7.01
CA PRO A 152 6.66 3.31 6.86
C PRO A 152 6.73 4.78 7.30
N GLY A 153 7.87 5.16 7.88
CA GLY A 153 8.33 6.53 7.97
C GLY A 153 8.72 7.09 6.60
N PRO A 154 9.49 8.18 6.57
CA PRO A 154 10.04 8.72 5.32
C PRO A 154 10.98 7.71 4.63
N ILE A 155 10.64 7.36 3.38
CA ILE A 155 11.42 6.44 2.54
C ILE A 155 11.96 7.20 1.33
N LYS A 156 13.24 7.04 0.99
CA LYS A 156 13.95 7.69 -0.14
C LYS A 156 13.40 7.23 -1.49
N THR A 157 12.24 7.72 -1.84
CA THR A 157 11.56 7.51 -3.12
C THR A 157 11.39 8.85 -3.83
N ASP A 158 11.00 8.82 -5.11
CA ASP A 158 10.65 10.05 -5.84
C ASP A 158 9.55 10.84 -5.13
N ARG A 159 8.63 10.14 -4.46
CA ARG A 159 7.61 10.81 -3.64
C ARG A 159 8.24 11.66 -2.52
N LEU A 160 9.22 11.15 -1.79
CA LEU A 160 9.88 11.93 -0.74
C LEU A 160 10.63 13.11 -1.32
N LYS A 161 11.30 12.96 -2.48
CA LYS A 161 11.96 14.06 -3.18
C LYS A 161 10.99 15.20 -3.54
N HIS A 162 9.75 14.86 -3.94
CA HIS A 162 8.72 15.86 -4.21
C HIS A 162 8.15 16.51 -2.94
N LEU A 163 8.15 15.81 -1.81
CA LEU A 163 7.65 16.33 -0.53
C LEU A 163 8.70 17.17 0.21
N ALA A 164 9.96 16.76 0.14
CA ALA A 164 11.08 17.41 0.80
C ALA A 164 11.96 18.14 -0.21
N LYS A 165 11.81 19.47 -0.34
CA LYS A 165 12.61 20.30 -1.26
C LYS A 165 14.13 20.14 -1.05
N ASN A 166 14.57 19.88 0.19
CA ASN A 166 15.96 19.61 0.55
C ASN A 166 16.00 18.37 1.46
N LEU A 167 16.37 17.23 0.88
CA LEU A 167 16.39 15.96 1.58
C LEU A 167 17.34 15.96 2.78
N LYS A 168 18.56 16.51 2.64
CA LYS A 168 19.55 16.55 3.73
C LYS A 168 19.05 17.37 4.92
N LYS A 169 18.41 18.54 4.65
CA LYS A 169 17.81 19.37 5.69
C LYS A 169 16.63 18.64 6.36
N PHE A 170 15.81 17.97 5.57
CA PHE A 170 14.68 17.17 6.06
C PHE A 170 15.16 16.01 6.95
N GLU A 171 16.17 15.25 6.53
CA GLU A 171 16.72 14.15 7.32
C GLU A 171 17.20 14.60 8.70
N LYS A 172 17.79 15.80 8.81
CA LYS A 172 18.22 16.37 10.11
C LYS A 172 17.04 16.58 11.08
N THR A 173 15.82 16.73 10.59
CA THR A 173 14.59 16.86 11.43
C THR A 173 14.07 15.53 11.94
N LEU A 174 14.46 14.42 11.32
CA LEU A 174 14.01 13.09 11.73
C LEU A 174 14.73 12.63 13.01
N PRO A 175 14.09 11.85 13.88
CA PRO A 175 14.74 11.28 15.08
C PRO A 175 16.03 10.53 14.73
N MET A 176 15.98 9.66 13.72
CA MET A 176 17.11 8.85 13.25
C MET A 176 18.10 9.63 12.37
N LYS A 177 17.84 10.91 12.05
CA LYS A 177 18.63 11.74 11.10
C LYS A 177 18.81 11.11 9.72
N TYR A 178 17.91 10.21 9.36
CA TYR A 178 18.00 9.36 8.20
C TYR A 178 16.60 8.99 7.69
N ALA A 179 16.40 9.02 6.38
CA ALA A 179 15.21 8.47 5.70
C ALA A 179 15.59 7.10 5.12
N ALA A 180 14.80 6.07 5.42
CA ALA A 180 15.10 4.70 5.04
C ALA A 180 15.11 4.50 3.51
N GLN A 181 15.79 3.46 3.04
CA GLN A 181 15.81 3.08 1.64
C GLN A 181 14.60 2.18 1.30
N PRO A 182 14.10 2.19 0.05
CA PRO A 182 13.00 1.32 -0.34
C PRO A 182 13.28 -0.17 -0.13
N ASP A 183 14.54 -0.62 -0.29
CA ASP A 183 14.94 -2.02 -0.14
C ASP A 183 14.82 -2.53 1.30
N GLU A 184 14.87 -1.67 2.30
CA GLU A 184 14.61 -2.04 3.69
C GLU A 184 13.17 -2.54 3.88
N ILE A 185 12.20 -1.92 3.18
CA ILE A 185 10.81 -2.39 3.17
C ILE A 185 10.67 -3.68 2.33
N GLY A 186 11.39 -3.78 1.22
CA GLY A 186 11.44 -5.01 0.40
C GLY A 186 11.91 -6.20 1.22
N LYS A 187 13.04 -6.07 1.90
CA LYS A 187 13.63 -7.10 2.78
C LYS A 187 12.69 -7.48 3.94
N PHE A 188 12.04 -6.49 4.58
CA PHE A 188 11.07 -6.73 5.64
C PHE A 188 9.88 -7.57 5.16
N VAL A 189 9.40 -7.35 3.93
CA VAL A 189 8.26 -8.13 3.40
C VAL A 189 8.72 -9.51 2.91
N GLN A 190 9.99 -9.67 2.56
CA GLN A 190 10.59 -10.92 2.13
C GLN A 190 10.81 -11.89 3.32
N SER A 191 11.18 -11.37 4.52
CA SER A 191 11.44 -12.14 5.73
C SER A 191 10.18 -12.79 6.33
#